data_8a3503469c41b99d5b6f10b29b4fdad3
#
_entry.id   8a3503469c41b99d5b6f10b29b4fdad3
#
_cell.length_a   1.000
_cell.length_b   1.000
_cell.length_c   1.000
_cell.angle_alpha   90.00
_cell.angle_beta   90.00
_cell.angle_gamma   90.00
#
_symmetry.space_group_name_H-M   'P 1'
#
loop_
_entity.id
_entity.type
_entity.pdbx_description
1 polymer ?
#
loop_
_entity_poly.entity_id
_entity_poly.type
_entity_poly.pdbx_seq_one_letter_code
_entity_poly.pdbx_strand_id
1 'polypeptide(L)'
;MTERGNFGSKIGVILATAGSAVGLGNVWRFPYMAGENGGAAFIVIYLVCILMLGLPGMLSEFIIGRHAQANAARAYDKLSKGRPWKFVGYLGILTSAIILGFYSVVAGWCLQYLYIALTGMTSGNVDAVREYFTDFSGDAMKPAILGVLFILITQFVVVRGVRGGIERASKLLMPVLFVLLIIIVVASCMLPGALEGIRFLFYPDFGKLSSDVLLEALGQSFFSLSLGTACLCTYASYFSKDTNLLKSAFQIVTIDTMIAVLAGLMIFPAAFSVGVNPDSGPSLIFITLPNVFSQAFASMPVVGYVISVMFYALLVFAAMTSTISMHEIGTAFFTEEFTLRRRYSAWVVTVAAGAICVLCSLSVGERSWLQITGVALMDFCDKITANIMMPIGAMLTCLFVGWYIPKRTVYAEFTNRGMTNQRWFMIYLFAVRYICPICILIIFLHQMGVV
;
A
#
# COMPACT_ATOMS: atom_id res chain seq x y z
N MET A 1 24.05 22.31 7.05
CA MET A 1 22.98 21.30 7.15
C MET A 1 21.70 21.98 6.69
N THR A 2 21.14 21.58 5.55
CA THR A 2 19.83 22.09 5.12
C THR A 2 18.80 21.64 6.15
N GLU A 3 17.98 22.56 6.66
CA GLU A 3 16.89 22.24 7.58
C GLU A 3 16.02 21.15 6.97
N ARG A 4 15.80 20.07 7.73
CA ARG A 4 14.95 18.97 7.30
C ARG A 4 13.50 19.46 7.23
N GLY A 5 12.85 19.23 6.09
CA GLY A 5 11.43 19.57 5.94
C GLY A 5 10.57 18.87 6.98
N ASN A 6 9.64 19.58 7.59
CA ASN A 6 8.64 19.04 8.51
C ASN A 6 7.24 19.21 7.92
N PHE A 7 6.30 18.36 8.31
CA PHE A 7 4.89 18.57 8.01
C PHE A 7 4.38 19.87 8.67
N GLY A 8 3.56 20.61 7.94
CA GLY A 8 3.05 21.90 8.40
C GLY A 8 1.85 21.80 9.34
N SER A 9 1.17 20.64 9.40
CA SER A 9 -0.04 20.48 10.19
C SER A 9 -0.25 19.03 10.65
N LYS A 10 -0.97 18.84 11.79
CA LYS A 10 -1.35 17.52 12.30
C LYS A 10 -2.19 16.72 11.29
N ILE A 11 -3.13 17.39 10.61
CA ILE A 11 -3.95 16.76 9.56
C ILE A 11 -3.07 16.34 8.38
N GLY A 12 -2.09 17.17 8.00
CA GLY A 12 -1.12 16.82 6.96
C GLY A 12 -0.30 15.57 7.28
N VAL A 13 0.16 15.45 8.53
CA VAL A 13 0.82 14.23 9.03
C VAL A 13 -0.06 13.00 8.82
N ILE A 14 -1.31 13.05 9.28
CA ILE A 14 -2.24 11.91 9.22
C ILE A 14 -2.57 11.56 7.78
N LEU A 15 -2.98 12.54 6.95
CA LEU A 15 -3.38 12.29 5.57
C LEU A 15 -2.21 11.84 4.69
N ALA A 16 -1.00 12.40 4.88
CA ALA A 16 0.17 11.96 4.14
C ALA A 16 0.58 10.54 4.52
N THR A 17 0.59 10.21 5.82
CA THR A 17 0.97 8.87 6.28
C THR A 17 -0.14 7.85 6.02
N ALA A 18 -1.42 8.20 6.18
CA ALA A 18 -2.52 7.35 5.75
C ALA A 18 -2.50 7.13 4.23
N GLY A 19 -2.23 8.18 3.43
CA GLY A 19 -2.09 8.04 1.98
C GLY A 19 -0.92 7.17 1.55
N SER A 20 0.10 6.98 2.38
CA SER A 20 1.16 6.01 2.09
C SER A 20 0.75 4.56 2.33
N ALA A 21 -0.19 4.32 3.23
CA ALA A 21 -0.78 3.01 3.49
C ALA A 21 -1.92 2.72 2.50
N VAL A 22 -2.81 3.71 2.29
CA VAL A 22 -3.93 3.61 1.35
C VAL A 22 -3.44 3.64 -0.09
N GLY A 23 -3.57 2.51 -0.78
CA GLY A 23 -3.15 2.34 -2.16
C GLY A 23 -4.01 1.34 -2.91
N LEU A 24 -3.49 0.82 -4.01
CA LEU A 24 -4.13 -0.27 -4.74
C LEU A 24 -4.32 -1.53 -3.87
N GLY A 25 -3.50 -1.70 -2.83
CA GLY A 25 -3.64 -2.78 -1.87
C GLY A 25 -4.99 -2.81 -1.17
N ASN A 26 -5.55 -1.65 -0.81
CA ASN A 26 -6.86 -1.55 -0.16
C ASN A 26 -8.02 -1.70 -1.15
N VAL A 27 -7.87 -1.14 -2.35
CA VAL A 27 -8.94 -1.10 -3.34
C VAL A 27 -8.98 -2.36 -4.20
N TRP A 28 -7.87 -3.05 -4.33
CA TRP A 28 -7.72 -4.24 -5.16
C TRP A 28 -7.43 -5.50 -4.34
N ARG A 29 -6.24 -5.55 -3.68
CA ARG A 29 -5.78 -6.80 -3.03
C ARG A 29 -6.69 -7.22 -1.88
N PHE A 30 -7.12 -6.28 -1.05
CA PHE A 30 -7.97 -6.60 0.09
C PHE A 30 -9.34 -7.19 -0.31
N PRO A 31 -10.13 -6.60 -1.26
CA PRO A 31 -11.36 -7.23 -1.71
C PRO A 31 -11.14 -8.60 -2.34
N TYR A 32 -10.11 -8.76 -3.17
CA TYR A 32 -9.74 -10.04 -3.75
C TYR A 32 -9.46 -11.08 -2.66
N MET A 33 -8.59 -10.77 -1.70
CA MET A 33 -8.27 -11.66 -0.58
C MET A 33 -9.50 -12.00 0.26
N ALA A 34 -10.36 -11.01 0.53
CA ALA A 34 -11.63 -11.26 1.23
C ALA A 34 -12.57 -12.16 0.41
N GLY A 35 -12.61 -12.01 -0.91
CA GLY A 35 -13.39 -12.84 -1.82
C GLY A 35 -13.00 -14.32 -1.76
N GLU A 36 -11.72 -14.59 -1.88
CA GLU A 36 -11.17 -15.96 -1.82
C GLU A 36 -11.28 -16.61 -0.44
N ASN A 37 -11.17 -15.80 0.62
CA ASN A 37 -11.02 -16.29 1.99
C ASN A 37 -12.32 -16.22 2.83
N GLY A 38 -13.49 -16.21 2.22
CA GLY A 38 -14.77 -16.32 2.93
C GLY A 38 -15.32 -15.01 3.49
N GLY A 39 -14.95 -13.86 2.91
CA GLY A 39 -15.57 -12.56 3.17
C GLY A 39 -15.41 -12.08 4.60
N ALA A 40 -16.53 -11.98 5.32
CA ALA A 40 -16.57 -11.43 6.69
C ALA A 40 -15.67 -12.17 7.69
N ALA A 41 -15.49 -13.47 7.56
CA ALA A 41 -14.61 -14.24 8.45
C ALA A 41 -13.15 -13.81 8.30
N PHE A 42 -12.67 -13.65 7.06
CA PHE A 42 -11.34 -13.09 6.77
C PHE A 42 -11.19 -11.68 7.35
N ILE A 43 -12.21 -10.81 7.19
CA ILE A 43 -12.16 -9.43 7.67
C ILE A 43 -12.01 -9.38 9.19
N VAL A 44 -12.73 -10.22 9.94
CA VAL A 44 -12.60 -10.29 11.40
C VAL A 44 -11.18 -10.67 11.81
N ILE A 45 -10.58 -11.69 11.16
CA ILE A 45 -9.19 -12.08 11.44
C ILE A 45 -8.22 -10.96 11.05
N TYR A 46 -8.40 -10.36 9.87
CA TYR A 46 -7.58 -9.23 9.44
C TYR A 46 -7.60 -8.07 10.45
N LEU A 47 -8.77 -7.73 11.01
CA LEU A 47 -8.87 -6.69 12.04
C LEU A 47 -8.08 -7.06 13.31
N VAL A 48 -8.13 -8.32 13.72
CA VAL A 48 -7.33 -8.80 14.86
C VAL A 48 -5.84 -8.71 14.53
N CYS A 49 -5.43 -9.15 13.33
CA CYS A 49 -4.03 -9.11 12.88
C CYS A 49 -3.50 -7.68 12.80
N ILE A 50 -4.29 -6.75 12.28
CA ILE A 50 -3.89 -5.33 12.21
C ILE A 50 -3.66 -4.73 13.60
N LEU A 51 -4.49 -5.06 14.58
CA LEU A 51 -4.32 -4.57 15.94
C LEU A 51 -3.15 -5.24 16.67
N MET A 52 -2.94 -6.53 16.46
CA MET A 52 -1.90 -7.31 17.15
C MET A 52 -0.50 -7.15 16.54
N LEU A 53 -0.42 -6.98 15.23
CA LEU A 53 0.85 -6.92 14.48
C LEU A 53 1.05 -5.60 13.77
N GLY A 54 0.05 -5.15 13.02
CA GLY A 54 0.12 -3.94 12.21
C GLY A 54 0.40 -2.69 13.04
N LEU A 55 -0.40 -2.46 14.06
CA LEU A 55 -0.25 -1.30 14.94
C LEU A 55 1.08 -1.28 15.72
N PRO A 56 1.54 -2.38 16.36
CA PRO A 56 2.85 -2.41 16.98
C PRO A 56 4.02 -2.26 16.00
N GLY A 57 3.93 -2.86 14.82
CA GLY A 57 4.93 -2.71 13.74
C GLY A 57 5.05 -1.26 13.29
N MET A 58 3.92 -0.60 12.99
CA MET A 58 3.83 0.81 12.62
C MET A 58 4.43 1.72 13.70
N LEU A 59 4.07 1.50 14.95
CA LEU A 59 4.61 2.26 16.09
C LEU A 59 6.13 2.08 16.20
N SER A 60 6.65 0.90 15.90
CA SER A 60 8.09 0.63 15.92
C SER A 60 8.84 1.47 14.87
N GLU A 61 8.35 1.52 13.64
CA GLU A 61 8.91 2.39 12.60
C GLU A 61 8.77 3.88 12.97
N PHE A 62 7.62 4.29 13.53
CA PHE A 62 7.42 5.67 13.99
C PHE A 62 8.40 6.08 15.08
N ILE A 63 8.67 5.22 16.04
CA ILE A 63 9.63 5.47 17.12
C ILE A 63 11.02 5.70 16.54
N ILE A 64 11.46 4.85 15.60
CA ILE A 64 12.77 4.97 14.95
C ILE A 64 12.85 6.28 14.17
N GLY A 65 11.89 6.54 13.30
CA GLY A 65 11.88 7.71 12.43
C GLY A 65 11.82 9.03 13.19
N ARG A 66 10.87 9.17 14.14
CA ARG A 66 10.71 10.40 14.92
C ARG A 66 11.88 10.66 15.85
N HIS A 67 12.45 9.62 16.45
CA HIS A 67 13.60 9.77 17.33
C HIS A 67 14.85 10.23 16.58
N ALA A 68 15.14 9.57 15.46
CA ALA A 68 16.36 9.82 14.69
C ALA A 68 16.29 11.07 13.82
N GLN A 69 15.10 11.47 13.34
CA GLN A 69 14.89 12.55 12.38
C GLN A 69 15.90 12.49 11.21
N ALA A 70 15.98 11.33 10.58
CA ALA A 70 16.89 11.03 9.49
C ALA A 70 16.22 10.04 8.51
N ASN A 71 16.77 9.87 7.30
CA ASN A 71 16.35 8.79 6.41
C ASN A 71 16.51 7.44 7.11
N ALA A 72 15.84 6.40 6.61
CA ALA A 72 15.79 5.12 7.31
C ALA A 72 17.17 4.53 7.59
N ALA A 73 18.10 4.51 6.62
CA ALA A 73 19.43 3.94 6.84
C ALA A 73 20.19 4.66 7.95
N ARG A 74 20.21 6.00 7.91
CA ARG A 74 20.85 6.82 8.94
C ARG A 74 20.11 6.77 10.28
N ALA A 75 18.79 6.54 10.29
CA ALA A 75 18.02 6.39 11.52
C ALA A 75 18.45 5.14 12.31
N TYR A 76 18.56 4.01 11.62
CA TYR A 76 19.07 2.79 12.24
C TYR A 76 20.55 2.93 12.67
N ASP A 77 21.40 3.56 11.84
CA ASP A 77 22.81 3.78 12.15
C ASP A 77 23.00 4.63 13.40
N LYS A 78 22.30 5.77 13.52
CA LYS A 78 22.33 6.64 14.70
C LYS A 78 21.90 5.91 15.98
N LEU A 79 20.81 5.14 15.92
CA LEU A 79 20.28 4.41 17.08
C LEU A 79 21.13 3.20 17.45
N SER A 80 21.87 2.62 16.51
CA SER A 80 22.74 1.48 16.71
C SER A 80 24.19 1.84 17.00
N LYS A 81 24.54 3.13 16.92
CA LYS A 81 25.92 3.64 17.11
C LYS A 81 26.91 2.96 16.14
N GLY A 82 26.58 2.90 14.87
CA GLY A 82 27.45 2.36 13.82
C GLY A 82 27.44 0.83 13.66
N ARG A 83 26.56 0.11 14.36
CA ARG A 83 26.47 -1.35 14.23
C ARG A 83 25.68 -1.76 12.96
N PRO A 84 25.72 -3.05 12.55
CA PRO A 84 25.14 -3.54 11.29
C PRO A 84 23.64 -3.29 11.09
N TRP A 85 22.90 -2.81 12.07
CA TRP A 85 21.49 -2.51 11.97
C TRP A 85 21.11 -1.50 10.85
N LYS A 86 22.06 -0.68 10.40
CA LYS A 86 21.86 0.18 9.23
C LYS A 86 21.38 -0.58 7.98
N PHE A 87 21.76 -1.87 7.86
CA PHE A 87 21.33 -2.70 6.74
C PHE A 87 19.81 -2.94 6.71
N VAL A 88 19.11 -2.86 7.85
CA VAL A 88 17.63 -2.91 7.91
C VAL A 88 17.05 -1.68 7.18
N GLY A 89 17.63 -0.50 7.40
CA GLY A 89 17.23 0.70 6.67
C GLY A 89 17.51 0.61 5.17
N TYR A 90 18.68 0.10 4.77
CA TYR A 90 18.99 -0.14 3.35
C TYR A 90 18.04 -1.16 2.73
N LEU A 91 17.70 -2.24 3.42
CA LEU A 91 16.74 -3.24 2.96
C LEU A 91 15.39 -2.58 2.66
N GLY A 92 14.86 -1.78 3.59
CA GLY A 92 13.59 -1.08 3.38
C GLY A 92 13.62 -0.09 2.22
N ILE A 93 14.72 0.67 2.04
CA ILE A 93 14.90 1.60 0.92
C ILE A 93 14.95 0.83 -0.40
N LEU A 94 15.68 -0.28 -0.47
CA LEU A 94 15.76 -1.13 -1.66
C LEU A 94 14.40 -1.74 -1.99
N THR A 95 13.69 -2.26 -0.98
CA THR A 95 12.33 -2.78 -1.11
C THR A 95 11.41 -1.74 -1.75
N SER A 96 11.40 -0.52 -1.22
CA SER A 96 10.59 0.57 -1.75
C SER A 96 10.96 0.97 -3.18
N ALA A 97 12.25 0.93 -3.53
CA ALA A 97 12.71 1.25 -4.88
C ALA A 97 12.24 0.20 -5.90
N ILE A 98 12.31 -1.08 -5.56
CA ILE A 98 11.81 -2.18 -6.41
C ILE A 98 10.28 -2.07 -6.55
N ILE A 99 9.57 -1.87 -5.44
CA ILE A 99 8.10 -1.71 -5.46
C ILE A 99 7.72 -0.51 -6.33
N LEU A 100 8.36 0.65 -6.17
CA LEU A 100 8.07 1.81 -7.00
C LEU A 100 8.19 1.50 -8.50
N GLY A 101 9.18 0.71 -8.90
CA GLY A 101 9.39 0.32 -10.29
C GLY A 101 8.23 -0.50 -10.84
N PHE A 102 7.95 -1.68 -10.30
CA PHE A 102 6.90 -2.55 -10.84
C PHE A 102 5.47 -2.02 -10.57
N TYR A 103 5.24 -1.38 -9.42
CA TYR A 103 3.96 -0.75 -9.10
C TYR A 103 3.60 0.38 -10.08
N SER A 104 4.60 1.07 -10.62
CA SER A 104 4.36 2.11 -11.62
C SER A 104 3.87 1.56 -12.96
N VAL A 105 4.15 0.29 -13.30
CA VAL A 105 3.53 -0.39 -14.46
C VAL A 105 2.02 -0.48 -14.24
N VAL A 106 1.59 -0.99 -13.08
CA VAL A 106 0.16 -1.12 -12.73
C VAL A 106 -0.51 0.26 -12.64
N ALA A 107 0.19 1.26 -12.10
CA ALA A 107 -0.29 2.64 -12.08
C ALA A 107 -0.47 3.22 -13.50
N GLY A 108 0.41 2.86 -14.44
CA GLY A 108 0.26 3.15 -15.86
C GLY A 108 -0.97 2.48 -16.48
N TRP A 109 -1.27 1.23 -16.09
CA TRP A 109 -2.51 0.56 -16.50
C TRP A 109 -3.75 1.31 -16.00
N CYS A 110 -3.72 1.82 -14.76
CA CYS A 110 -4.80 2.64 -14.24
C CYS A 110 -5.01 3.94 -15.06
N LEU A 111 -3.94 4.58 -15.54
CA LEU A 111 -4.05 5.73 -16.45
C LEU A 111 -4.71 5.36 -17.78
N GLN A 112 -4.33 4.22 -18.36
CA GLN A 112 -4.92 3.74 -19.61
C GLN A 112 -6.41 3.47 -19.44
N TYR A 113 -6.80 2.80 -18.36
CA TYR A 113 -8.20 2.50 -18.09
C TYR A 113 -9.03 3.73 -17.74
N LEU A 114 -8.44 4.74 -17.11
CA LEU A 114 -9.08 6.05 -16.94
C LEU A 114 -9.34 6.71 -18.30
N TYR A 115 -8.35 6.66 -19.22
CA TYR A 115 -8.53 7.17 -20.58
C TYR A 115 -9.65 6.44 -21.33
N ILE A 116 -9.69 5.10 -21.25
CA ILE A 116 -10.74 4.28 -21.87
C ILE A 116 -12.11 4.63 -21.27
N ALA A 117 -12.21 4.75 -19.96
CA ALA A 117 -13.45 5.14 -19.30
C ALA A 117 -13.94 6.52 -19.77
N LEU A 118 -13.04 7.50 -19.90
CA LEU A 118 -13.36 8.83 -20.41
C LEU A 118 -13.81 8.84 -21.89
N THR A 119 -13.31 7.91 -22.70
CA THR A 119 -13.69 7.81 -24.11
C THR A 119 -14.93 6.95 -24.37
N GLY A 120 -15.50 6.35 -23.31
CA GLY A 120 -16.71 5.53 -23.41
C GLY A 120 -16.50 4.13 -24.02
N MET A 121 -15.24 3.68 -24.16
CA MET A 121 -14.90 2.37 -24.75
C MET A 121 -15.03 1.18 -23.76
N THR A 122 -15.64 1.37 -22.60
CA THR A 122 -15.76 0.34 -21.56
C THR A 122 -16.94 -0.63 -21.77
N SER A 123 -17.74 -0.45 -22.82
CA SER A 123 -18.88 -1.31 -23.12
C SER A 123 -18.48 -2.44 -24.07
N GLY A 124 -18.29 -3.63 -23.55
CA GLY A 124 -17.95 -4.81 -24.34
C GLY A 124 -18.32 -6.12 -23.64
N ASN A 125 -18.24 -7.22 -24.39
CA ASN A 125 -18.28 -8.56 -23.83
C ASN A 125 -17.04 -8.81 -22.95
N VAL A 126 -17.13 -9.67 -21.92
CA VAL A 126 -16.03 -10.09 -21.03
C VAL A 126 -14.79 -10.51 -21.82
N ASP A 127 -14.98 -11.24 -22.92
CA ASP A 127 -13.89 -11.71 -23.78
C ASP A 127 -13.16 -10.55 -24.48
N ALA A 128 -13.90 -9.56 -24.97
CA ALA A 128 -13.31 -8.37 -25.59
C ALA A 128 -12.51 -7.51 -24.60
N VAL A 129 -12.98 -7.39 -23.36
CA VAL A 129 -12.23 -6.69 -22.29
C VAL A 129 -10.98 -7.47 -21.91
N ARG A 130 -11.04 -8.79 -21.84
CA ARG A 130 -9.89 -9.67 -21.57
C ARG A 130 -8.86 -9.57 -22.69
N GLU A 131 -9.28 -9.69 -23.94
CA GLU A 131 -8.42 -9.55 -25.11
C GLU A 131 -7.72 -8.19 -25.12
N TYR A 132 -8.49 -7.11 -24.91
CA TYR A 132 -7.92 -5.77 -24.81
C TYR A 132 -6.85 -5.66 -23.70
N PHE A 133 -7.13 -6.20 -22.50
CA PHE A 133 -6.17 -6.16 -21.39
C PHE A 133 -4.91 -6.97 -21.72
N THR A 134 -5.06 -8.15 -22.31
CA THR A 134 -3.93 -9.01 -22.69
C THR A 134 -3.06 -8.33 -23.76
N ASP A 135 -3.68 -7.77 -24.78
CA ASP A 135 -2.98 -7.04 -25.85
C ASP A 135 -2.28 -5.79 -25.32
N PHE A 136 -2.96 -5.01 -24.48
CA PHE A 136 -2.41 -3.80 -23.89
C PHE A 136 -1.26 -4.13 -22.91
N SER A 137 -1.46 -5.06 -21.99
CA SER A 137 -0.44 -5.41 -20.98
C SER A 137 0.78 -6.09 -21.60
N GLY A 138 0.59 -6.84 -22.70
CA GLY A 138 1.65 -7.45 -23.50
C GLY A 138 2.31 -6.52 -24.52
N ASP A 139 1.81 -5.31 -24.72
CA ASP A 139 2.45 -4.32 -25.61
C ASP A 139 3.78 -3.84 -24.99
N ALA A 140 4.84 -3.85 -25.78
CA ALA A 140 6.18 -3.51 -25.30
C ALA A 140 6.34 -2.04 -24.89
N MET A 141 5.59 -1.12 -25.52
CA MET A 141 5.83 0.32 -25.40
C MET A 141 4.78 1.06 -24.57
N LYS A 142 3.50 0.78 -24.77
CA LYS A 142 2.41 1.55 -24.16
C LYS A 142 2.42 1.50 -22.63
N PRO A 143 2.44 0.32 -21.98
CA PRO A 143 2.48 0.26 -20.51
C PRO A 143 3.75 0.87 -19.93
N ALA A 144 4.89 0.69 -20.59
CA ALA A 144 6.17 1.28 -20.17
C ALA A 144 6.14 2.81 -20.22
N ILE A 145 5.62 3.41 -21.29
CA ILE A 145 5.48 4.87 -21.43
C ILE A 145 4.57 5.42 -20.36
N LEU A 146 3.40 4.79 -20.14
CA LEU A 146 2.43 5.24 -19.14
C LEU A 146 2.97 5.08 -17.72
N GLY A 147 3.70 4.01 -17.43
CA GLY A 147 4.35 3.81 -16.13
C GLY A 147 5.42 4.87 -15.87
N VAL A 148 6.29 5.15 -16.84
CA VAL A 148 7.29 6.23 -16.73
C VAL A 148 6.62 7.60 -16.60
N LEU A 149 5.56 7.87 -17.36
CA LEU A 149 4.76 9.09 -17.21
C LEU A 149 4.22 9.23 -15.78
N PHE A 150 3.72 8.14 -15.20
CA PHE A 150 3.23 8.14 -13.83
C PHE A 150 4.34 8.48 -12.82
N ILE A 151 5.55 7.91 -12.99
CA ILE A 151 6.72 8.24 -12.16
C ILE A 151 7.09 9.73 -12.30
N LEU A 152 7.04 10.29 -13.50
CA LEU A 152 7.33 11.71 -13.73
C LEU A 152 6.31 12.62 -13.06
N ILE A 153 5.03 12.27 -13.07
CA ILE A 153 3.98 13.00 -12.32
C ILE A 153 4.27 12.92 -10.82
N THR A 154 4.62 11.74 -10.31
CA THR A 154 5.02 11.53 -8.91
C THR A 154 6.22 12.38 -8.55
N GLN A 155 7.27 12.40 -9.37
CA GLN A 155 8.47 13.23 -9.17
C GLN A 155 8.13 14.71 -9.05
N PHE A 156 7.23 15.22 -9.89
CA PHE A 156 6.83 16.61 -9.86
C PHE A 156 6.25 17.04 -8.49
N VAL A 157 5.54 16.13 -7.83
CA VAL A 157 5.05 16.33 -6.47
C VAL A 157 6.21 16.29 -5.47
N VAL A 158 7.05 15.25 -5.54
CA VAL A 158 8.12 15.00 -4.56
C VAL A 158 9.18 16.11 -4.57
N VAL A 159 9.58 16.61 -5.74
CA VAL A 159 10.58 17.70 -5.87
C VAL A 159 10.18 18.96 -5.08
N ARG A 160 8.88 19.24 -4.95
CA ARG A 160 8.35 20.39 -4.20
C ARG A 160 8.53 20.30 -2.68
N GLY A 161 9.04 19.16 -2.19
CA GLY A 161 9.34 18.95 -0.77
C GLY A 161 8.16 18.39 0.02
N VAL A 162 8.41 18.17 1.31
CA VAL A 162 7.43 17.51 2.21
C VAL A 162 6.19 18.38 2.37
N ARG A 163 6.34 19.65 2.77
CA ARG A 163 5.22 20.55 3.04
C ARG A 163 4.54 21.06 1.77
N GLY A 164 5.31 21.50 0.77
CA GLY A 164 4.81 22.13 -0.46
C GLY A 164 4.32 21.13 -1.52
N GLY A 165 4.83 19.89 -1.50
CA GLY A 165 4.50 18.82 -2.42
C GLY A 165 3.66 17.73 -1.76
N ILE A 166 4.28 16.89 -0.96
CA ILE A 166 3.68 15.65 -0.40
C ILE A 166 2.44 15.97 0.45
N GLU A 167 2.58 16.83 1.46
CA GLU A 167 1.47 17.21 2.34
C GLU A 167 0.30 17.84 1.57
N ARG A 168 0.62 18.75 0.64
CA ARG A 168 -0.40 19.42 -0.17
C ARG A 168 -1.11 18.45 -1.10
N ALA A 169 -0.39 17.56 -1.75
CA ALA A 169 -0.97 16.52 -2.59
C ALA A 169 -1.86 15.58 -1.77
N SER A 170 -1.39 15.10 -0.62
CA SER A 170 -2.18 14.20 0.24
C SER A 170 -3.44 14.86 0.80
N LYS A 171 -3.37 16.15 1.16
CA LYS A 171 -4.55 16.91 1.60
C LYS A 171 -5.63 17.07 0.53
N LEU A 172 -5.25 17.01 -0.76
CA LEU A 172 -6.19 17.04 -1.87
C LEU A 172 -6.65 15.62 -2.26
N LEU A 173 -5.70 14.72 -2.49
CA LEU A 173 -5.98 13.39 -3.04
C LEU A 173 -6.78 12.51 -2.08
N MET A 174 -6.45 12.51 -0.78
CA MET A 174 -7.11 11.62 0.18
C MET A 174 -8.60 11.95 0.39
N PRO A 175 -9.03 13.21 0.62
CA PRO A 175 -10.44 13.53 0.69
C PRO A 175 -11.19 13.26 -0.62
N VAL A 176 -10.59 13.58 -1.77
CA VAL A 176 -11.21 13.30 -3.08
C VAL A 176 -11.39 11.80 -3.28
N LEU A 177 -10.36 10.99 -3.00
CA LEU A 177 -10.43 9.53 -3.04
C LEU A 177 -11.57 9.01 -2.17
N PHE A 178 -11.67 9.51 -0.94
CA PHE A 178 -12.71 9.09 -0.01
C PHE A 178 -14.13 9.46 -0.50
N VAL A 179 -14.32 10.65 -1.06
CA VAL A 179 -15.61 11.08 -1.63
C VAL A 179 -15.99 10.21 -2.83
N LEU A 180 -15.04 9.97 -3.75
CA LEU A 180 -15.27 9.08 -4.90
C LEU A 180 -15.67 7.67 -4.44
N LEU A 181 -14.95 7.13 -3.46
CA LEU A 181 -15.23 5.82 -2.90
C LEU A 181 -16.65 5.74 -2.31
N ILE A 182 -17.06 6.73 -1.51
CA ILE A 182 -18.41 6.77 -0.92
C ILE A 182 -19.50 6.82 -2.00
N ILE A 183 -19.31 7.64 -3.04
CA ILE A 183 -20.31 7.75 -4.11
C ILE A 183 -20.47 6.40 -4.82
N ILE A 184 -19.36 5.71 -5.13
CA ILE A 184 -19.40 4.41 -5.81
C ILE A 184 -20.00 3.35 -4.88
N VAL A 185 -19.67 3.36 -3.58
CA VAL A 185 -20.27 2.46 -2.58
C VAL A 185 -21.79 2.62 -2.53
N VAL A 186 -22.28 3.86 -2.45
CA VAL A 186 -23.73 4.12 -2.45
C VAL A 186 -24.37 3.59 -3.71
N ALA A 187 -23.80 3.88 -4.89
CA ALA A 187 -24.30 3.38 -6.15
C ALA A 187 -24.34 1.84 -6.21
N SER A 188 -23.28 1.17 -5.76
CA SER A 188 -23.19 -0.31 -5.71
C SER A 188 -24.21 -0.91 -4.73
N CYS A 189 -24.41 -0.31 -3.57
CA CYS A 189 -25.38 -0.79 -2.57
C CYS A 189 -26.86 -0.58 -3.00
N MET A 190 -27.12 0.28 -3.95
CA MET A 190 -28.47 0.50 -4.50
C MET A 190 -28.86 -0.50 -5.60
N LEU A 191 -27.95 -1.35 -6.05
CA LEU A 191 -28.21 -2.33 -7.11
C LEU A 191 -29.13 -3.46 -6.65
N PRO A 192 -29.98 -4.02 -7.52
CA PRO A 192 -30.76 -5.22 -7.23
C PRO A 192 -29.80 -6.38 -6.90
N GLY A 193 -30.05 -7.09 -5.78
CA GLY A 193 -29.19 -8.18 -5.32
C GLY A 193 -27.96 -7.75 -4.48
N ALA A 194 -27.73 -6.45 -4.30
CA ALA A 194 -26.62 -5.93 -3.50
C ALA A 194 -26.56 -6.48 -2.05
N LEU A 195 -27.71 -6.87 -1.51
CA LEU A 195 -27.81 -7.39 -0.14
C LEU A 195 -26.98 -8.66 0.08
N GLU A 196 -26.82 -9.51 -0.95
CA GLU A 196 -26.00 -10.72 -0.87
C GLU A 196 -24.53 -10.36 -0.70
N GLY A 197 -24.02 -9.39 -1.47
CA GLY A 197 -22.67 -8.87 -1.33
C GLY A 197 -22.42 -8.21 0.02
N ILE A 198 -23.40 -7.46 0.54
CA ILE A 198 -23.32 -6.87 1.89
C ILE A 198 -23.29 -7.96 2.97
N ARG A 199 -24.14 -9.00 2.85
CA ARG A 199 -24.11 -10.15 3.77
C ARG A 199 -22.79 -10.89 3.72
N PHE A 200 -22.23 -11.13 2.53
CA PHE A 200 -20.94 -11.76 2.36
C PHE A 200 -19.82 -10.99 3.09
N LEU A 201 -19.89 -9.67 3.10
CA LEU A 201 -18.87 -8.81 3.72
C LEU A 201 -19.03 -8.67 5.25
N PHE A 202 -20.23 -8.80 5.79
CA PHE A 202 -20.51 -8.50 7.21
C PHE A 202 -21.08 -9.67 8.02
N TYR A 203 -21.45 -10.76 7.38
CA TYR A 203 -21.98 -11.94 8.07
C TYR A 203 -20.94 -13.07 8.06
N PRO A 204 -20.15 -13.24 9.15
CA PRO A 204 -19.04 -14.17 9.16
C PRO A 204 -19.49 -15.64 9.21
N ASP A 205 -19.00 -16.45 8.29
CA ASP A 205 -19.08 -17.90 8.30
C ASP A 205 -17.76 -18.46 8.82
N PHE A 206 -17.69 -18.71 10.12
CA PHE A 206 -16.47 -19.23 10.74
C PHE A 206 -16.17 -20.70 10.36
N GLY A 207 -17.10 -21.41 9.71
CA GLY A 207 -16.86 -22.73 9.15
C GLY A 207 -15.87 -22.75 7.98
N LYS A 208 -15.62 -21.58 7.37
CA LYS A 208 -14.64 -21.40 6.29
C LYS A 208 -13.23 -21.04 6.77
N LEU A 209 -13.02 -20.95 8.08
CA LEU A 209 -11.71 -20.62 8.63
C LEU A 209 -10.76 -21.82 8.50
N SER A 210 -9.62 -21.56 7.88
CA SER A 210 -8.49 -22.49 7.79
C SER A 210 -7.21 -21.80 8.31
N SER A 211 -6.14 -22.58 8.48
CA SER A 211 -4.80 -22.05 8.75
C SER A 211 -4.37 -21.06 7.67
N ASP A 212 -4.70 -21.34 6.41
CA ASP A 212 -4.31 -20.54 5.27
C ASP A 212 -4.98 -19.15 5.31
N VAL A 213 -6.30 -19.11 5.62
CA VAL A 213 -7.04 -17.85 5.80
C VAL A 213 -6.40 -16.97 6.89
N LEU A 214 -5.96 -17.59 8.01
CA LEU A 214 -5.26 -16.86 9.07
C LEU A 214 -3.93 -16.29 8.57
N LEU A 215 -3.13 -17.08 7.86
CA LEU A 215 -1.83 -16.66 7.35
C LEU A 215 -1.95 -15.61 6.25
N GLU A 216 -2.94 -15.72 5.41
CA GLU A 216 -3.27 -14.73 4.39
C GLU A 216 -3.73 -13.39 4.99
N ALA A 217 -4.58 -13.43 6.02
CA ALA A 217 -5.00 -12.23 6.74
C ALA A 217 -3.83 -11.56 7.49
N LEU A 218 -2.93 -12.36 8.08
CA LEU A 218 -1.69 -11.88 8.66
C LEU A 218 -0.82 -11.19 7.60
N GLY A 219 -0.56 -11.83 6.46
CA GLY A 219 0.20 -11.28 5.34
C GLY A 219 -0.40 -9.97 4.82
N GLN A 220 -1.74 -9.95 4.63
CA GLN A 220 -2.45 -8.76 4.18
C GLN A 220 -2.32 -7.59 5.18
N SER A 221 -2.30 -7.85 6.48
CA SER A 221 -2.13 -6.80 7.50
C SER A 221 -0.76 -6.11 7.43
N PHE A 222 0.29 -6.83 7.05
CA PHE A 222 1.62 -6.26 6.81
C PHE A 222 1.68 -5.45 5.53
N PHE A 223 1.11 -6.02 4.46
CA PHE A 223 1.12 -5.38 3.16
C PHE A 223 0.34 -4.07 3.15
N SER A 224 -0.87 -4.06 3.72
CA SER A 224 -1.74 -2.87 3.78
C SER A 224 -1.05 -1.68 4.45
N LEU A 225 -0.34 -1.91 5.54
CA LEU A 225 0.36 -0.86 6.27
C LEU A 225 1.78 -0.56 5.76
N SER A 226 2.22 -1.18 4.67
CA SER A 226 3.56 -1.00 4.09
C SER A 226 4.71 -1.21 5.09
N LEU A 227 4.56 -2.19 6.02
CA LEU A 227 5.56 -2.48 7.04
C LEU A 227 6.84 -3.08 6.42
N GLY A 228 7.99 -2.71 6.95
CA GLY A 228 9.29 -3.18 6.47
C GLY A 228 9.81 -2.48 5.21
N THR A 229 9.07 -1.52 4.64
CA THR A 229 9.45 -0.76 3.45
C THR A 229 10.23 0.51 3.79
N ALA A 230 10.52 0.79 5.05
CA ALA A 230 11.05 2.07 5.53
C ALA A 230 10.15 3.30 5.27
N CYS A 231 8.93 3.10 4.78
CA CYS A 231 8.00 4.17 4.47
C CYS A 231 7.59 4.93 5.73
N LEU A 232 7.07 4.21 6.71
CA LEU A 232 6.58 4.78 7.95
C LEU A 232 7.71 5.40 8.77
N CYS A 233 8.90 4.80 8.77
CA CYS A 233 10.11 5.36 9.38
C CYS A 233 10.49 6.70 8.72
N THR A 234 10.49 6.77 7.39
CA THR A 234 10.80 8.00 6.65
C THR A 234 9.78 9.10 6.94
N TYR A 235 8.47 8.79 6.91
CA TYR A 235 7.43 9.77 7.20
C TYR A 235 7.47 10.24 8.66
N ALA A 236 7.67 9.32 9.60
CA ALA A 236 7.78 9.66 11.02
C ALA A 236 9.01 10.55 11.31
N SER A 237 10.04 10.49 10.48
CA SER A 237 11.19 11.37 10.62
C SER A 237 10.87 12.85 10.33
N TYR A 238 9.72 13.13 9.71
CA TYR A 238 9.19 14.48 9.49
C TYR A 238 8.16 14.91 10.54
N PHE A 239 7.85 14.04 11.52
CA PHE A 239 6.92 14.37 12.60
C PHE A 239 7.59 15.34 13.59
N SER A 240 6.79 16.28 14.11
CA SER A 240 7.22 17.07 15.26
C SER A 240 7.32 16.18 16.50
N LYS A 241 8.17 16.57 17.46
CA LYS A 241 8.33 15.84 18.73
C LYS A 241 7.06 15.85 19.59
N ASP A 242 6.14 16.77 19.33
CA ASP A 242 4.84 16.86 20.01
C ASP A 242 3.75 15.97 19.41
N THR A 243 4.04 15.31 18.27
CA THR A 243 3.10 14.38 17.64
C THR A 243 2.90 13.14 18.52
N ASN A 244 1.66 12.86 18.92
CA ASN A 244 1.33 11.66 19.67
C ASN A 244 1.34 10.43 18.73
N LEU A 245 2.38 9.58 18.85
CA LEU A 245 2.57 8.45 17.93
C LEU A 245 1.43 7.44 18.03
N LEU A 246 0.98 7.09 19.25
CA LEU A 246 -0.07 6.10 19.44
C LEU A 246 -1.40 6.56 18.82
N LYS A 247 -1.78 7.83 19.06
CA LYS A 247 -2.98 8.41 18.47
C LYS A 247 -2.89 8.47 16.95
N SER A 248 -1.74 8.90 16.41
CA SER A 248 -1.53 8.98 14.97
C SER A 248 -1.58 7.60 14.32
N ALA A 249 -0.91 6.60 14.90
CA ALA A 249 -0.92 5.23 14.40
C ALA A 249 -2.34 4.64 14.38
N PHE A 250 -3.09 4.81 15.46
CA PHE A 250 -4.48 4.34 15.54
C PHE A 250 -5.36 5.01 14.48
N GLN A 251 -5.23 6.33 14.28
CA GLN A 251 -5.98 7.06 13.25
C GLN A 251 -5.64 6.57 11.83
N ILE A 252 -4.36 6.32 11.54
CA ILE A 252 -3.91 5.84 10.23
C ILE A 252 -4.43 4.44 9.97
N VAL A 253 -4.29 3.52 10.93
CA VAL A 253 -4.82 2.16 10.84
C VAL A 253 -6.34 2.17 10.65
N THR A 254 -7.07 3.04 11.35
CA THR A 254 -8.52 3.16 11.20
C THR A 254 -8.90 3.65 9.80
N ILE A 255 -8.21 4.66 9.26
CA ILE A 255 -8.46 5.18 7.91
C ILE A 255 -8.15 4.09 6.87
N ASP A 256 -7.02 3.42 6.98
CA ASP A 256 -6.59 2.35 6.07
C ASP A 256 -7.63 1.21 6.03
N THR A 257 -7.99 0.69 7.19
CA THR A 257 -8.98 -0.39 7.33
C THR A 257 -10.37 0.04 6.83
N MET A 258 -10.81 1.25 7.16
CA MET A 258 -12.09 1.78 6.70
C MET A 258 -12.15 1.85 5.18
N ILE A 259 -11.10 2.32 4.53
CA ILE A 259 -11.03 2.38 3.06
C ILE A 259 -11.03 0.97 2.47
N ALA A 260 -10.31 0.01 3.05
CA ALA A 260 -10.31 -1.39 2.61
C ALA A 260 -11.72 -2.01 2.69
N VAL A 261 -12.43 -1.83 3.80
CA VAL A 261 -13.81 -2.34 3.97
C VAL A 261 -14.78 -1.63 3.01
N LEU A 262 -14.66 -0.32 2.82
CA LEU A 262 -15.46 0.43 1.85
C LEU A 262 -15.19 -0.03 0.41
N ALA A 263 -13.94 -0.38 0.07
CA ALA A 263 -13.62 -0.97 -1.23
C ALA A 263 -14.30 -2.33 -1.43
N GLY A 264 -14.38 -3.15 -0.38
CA GLY A 264 -15.21 -4.36 -0.38
C GLY A 264 -16.69 -4.04 -0.63
N LEU A 265 -17.26 -3.03 0.06
CA LEU A 265 -18.63 -2.56 -0.16
C LEU A 265 -18.87 -1.96 -1.56
N MET A 266 -17.82 -1.46 -2.21
CA MET A 266 -17.90 -1.01 -3.59
C MET A 266 -17.97 -2.20 -4.57
N ILE A 267 -17.21 -3.27 -4.31
CA ILE A 267 -17.00 -4.36 -5.26
C ILE A 267 -18.04 -5.48 -5.08
N PHE A 268 -18.23 -5.99 -3.87
CA PHE A 268 -19.07 -7.17 -3.65
C PHE A 268 -20.55 -6.95 -4.00
N PRO A 269 -21.22 -5.88 -3.60
CA PRO A 269 -22.61 -5.65 -4.00
C PRO A 269 -22.79 -5.57 -5.51
N ALA A 270 -21.86 -4.92 -6.21
CA ALA A 270 -21.90 -4.83 -7.66
C ALA A 270 -21.64 -6.19 -8.34
N ALA A 271 -20.65 -6.95 -7.89
CA ALA A 271 -20.33 -8.26 -8.43
C ALA A 271 -21.48 -9.26 -8.24
N PHE A 272 -22.04 -9.33 -7.04
CA PHE A 272 -23.16 -10.22 -6.72
C PHE A 272 -24.44 -9.82 -7.46
N SER A 273 -24.67 -8.54 -7.76
CA SER A 273 -25.83 -8.07 -8.52
C SER A 273 -25.89 -8.61 -9.95
N VAL A 274 -24.75 -9.01 -10.51
CA VAL A 274 -24.62 -9.58 -11.87
C VAL A 274 -24.18 -11.04 -11.84
N GLY A 275 -24.17 -11.68 -10.68
CA GLY A 275 -23.83 -13.09 -10.52
C GLY A 275 -22.37 -13.44 -10.80
N VAL A 276 -21.45 -12.46 -10.65
CA VAL A 276 -20.00 -12.66 -10.85
C VAL A 276 -19.35 -12.91 -9.50
N ASN A 277 -18.56 -13.99 -9.40
CA ASN A 277 -17.74 -14.25 -8.22
C ASN A 277 -16.57 -13.26 -8.16
N PRO A 278 -16.34 -12.62 -7.02
CA PRO A 278 -15.27 -11.63 -6.85
C PRO A 278 -13.87 -12.25 -6.56
N ASP A 279 -13.70 -13.54 -6.84
CA ASP A 279 -12.48 -14.34 -6.64
C ASP A 279 -11.52 -14.33 -7.84
N SER A 280 -11.70 -13.41 -8.79
CA SER A 280 -11.01 -13.43 -10.09
C SER A 280 -9.55 -12.96 -10.06
N GLY A 281 -8.92 -12.85 -8.90
CA GLY A 281 -7.50 -12.50 -8.76
C GLY A 281 -7.12 -11.08 -9.22
N PRO A 282 -5.86 -10.86 -9.62
CA PRO A 282 -5.39 -9.56 -10.09
C PRO A 282 -6.14 -8.98 -11.29
N SER A 283 -6.78 -9.82 -12.08
CA SER A 283 -7.61 -9.42 -13.22
C SER A 283 -8.93 -8.74 -12.82
N LEU A 284 -9.31 -8.82 -11.53
CA LEU A 284 -10.55 -8.25 -10.99
C LEU A 284 -10.76 -6.79 -11.42
N ILE A 285 -9.74 -5.94 -11.30
CA ILE A 285 -9.89 -4.49 -11.60
C ILE A 285 -9.96 -4.21 -13.10
N PHE A 286 -9.21 -4.94 -13.90
CA PHE A 286 -9.03 -4.58 -15.32
C PHE A 286 -9.89 -5.39 -16.26
N ILE A 287 -10.38 -6.56 -15.84
CA ILE A 287 -11.24 -7.44 -16.65
C ILE A 287 -12.64 -7.53 -16.04
N THR A 288 -12.75 -7.90 -14.76
CA THR A 288 -14.05 -8.21 -14.16
C THR A 288 -14.87 -6.95 -13.86
N LEU A 289 -14.29 -5.96 -13.16
CA LEU A 289 -15.06 -4.77 -12.74
C LEU A 289 -15.57 -3.89 -13.89
N PRO A 290 -14.87 -3.67 -15.03
CA PRO A 290 -15.44 -2.99 -16.17
C PRO A 290 -16.74 -3.64 -16.65
N ASN A 291 -16.75 -4.98 -16.71
CA ASN A 291 -17.94 -5.75 -17.10
C ASN A 291 -19.05 -5.69 -16.05
N VAL A 292 -18.69 -5.82 -14.78
CA VAL A 292 -19.62 -5.71 -13.65
C VAL A 292 -20.34 -4.36 -13.69
N PHE A 293 -19.61 -3.24 -13.82
CA PHE A 293 -20.24 -1.93 -13.88
C PHE A 293 -21.09 -1.73 -15.15
N SER A 294 -20.63 -2.23 -16.30
CA SER A 294 -21.40 -2.18 -17.55
C SER A 294 -22.73 -2.94 -17.43
N GLN A 295 -22.72 -4.13 -16.83
CA GLN A 295 -23.92 -4.95 -16.65
C GLN A 295 -24.83 -4.42 -15.54
N ALA A 296 -24.27 -4.07 -14.39
CA ALA A 296 -25.00 -3.60 -13.21
C ALA A 296 -25.78 -2.31 -13.50
N PHE A 297 -25.20 -1.42 -14.30
CA PHE A 297 -25.81 -0.15 -14.69
C PHE A 297 -26.36 -0.13 -16.12
N ALA A 298 -26.63 -1.30 -16.74
CA ALA A 298 -27.12 -1.39 -18.10
C ALA A 298 -28.44 -0.63 -18.33
N SER A 299 -29.33 -0.55 -17.30
CA SER A 299 -30.56 0.24 -17.35
C SER A 299 -30.33 1.76 -17.22
N MET A 300 -29.14 2.19 -16.78
CA MET A 300 -28.75 3.57 -16.54
C MET A 300 -27.35 3.86 -17.14
N PRO A 301 -27.19 3.89 -18.47
CA PRO A 301 -25.86 3.92 -19.11
C PRO A 301 -25.01 5.13 -18.71
N VAL A 302 -25.64 6.29 -18.50
CA VAL A 302 -24.95 7.52 -18.04
C VAL A 302 -24.37 7.32 -16.62
N VAL A 303 -25.12 6.67 -15.74
CA VAL A 303 -24.63 6.36 -14.38
C VAL A 303 -23.45 5.39 -14.45
N GLY A 304 -23.57 4.32 -15.24
CA GLY A 304 -22.49 3.36 -15.47
C GLY A 304 -21.21 4.01 -16.01
N TYR A 305 -21.34 4.92 -16.97
CA TYR A 305 -20.22 5.70 -17.49
C TYR A 305 -19.56 6.54 -16.37
N VAL A 306 -20.35 7.31 -15.63
CA VAL A 306 -19.83 8.17 -14.55
C VAL A 306 -19.14 7.33 -13.46
N ILE A 307 -19.75 6.22 -13.03
CA ILE A 307 -19.17 5.29 -12.05
C ILE A 307 -17.85 4.71 -12.54
N SER A 308 -17.75 4.29 -13.79
CA SER A 308 -16.51 3.77 -14.38
C SER A 308 -15.39 4.82 -14.36
N VAL A 309 -15.69 6.05 -14.79
CA VAL A 309 -14.71 7.15 -14.74
C VAL A 309 -14.27 7.44 -13.32
N MET A 310 -15.21 7.51 -12.36
CA MET A 310 -14.92 7.75 -10.95
C MET A 310 -14.07 6.63 -10.36
N PHE A 311 -14.33 5.39 -10.71
CA PHE A 311 -13.58 4.23 -10.24
C PHE A 311 -12.12 4.27 -10.71
N TYR A 312 -11.88 4.48 -12.01
CA TYR A 312 -10.49 4.54 -12.49
C TYR A 312 -9.75 5.81 -12.02
N ALA A 313 -10.45 6.93 -11.83
CA ALA A 313 -9.88 8.11 -11.18
C ALA A 313 -9.47 7.81 -9.72
N LEU A 314 -10.30 7.09 -8.99
CA LEU A 314 -10.00 6.63 -7.62
C LEU A 314 -8.74 5.75 -7.60
N LEU A 315 -8.59 4.80 -8.54
CA LEU A 315 -7.39 3.96 -8.65
C LEU A 315 -6.13 4.78 -8.93
N VAL A 316 -6.21 5.75 -9.84
CA VAL A 316 -5.09 6.67 -10.15
C VAL A 316 -4.69 7.46 -8.91
N PHE A 317 -5.64 7.98 -8.12
CA PHE A 317 -5.34 8.72 -6.90
C PHE A 317 -4.76 7.81 -5.81
N ALA A 318 -5.26 6.60 -5.64
CA ALA A 318 -4.72 5.60 -4.72
C ALA A 318 -3.29 5.19 -5.10
N ALA A 319 -3.03 4.98 -6.40
CA ALA A 319 -1.68 4.70 -6.88
C ALA A 319 -0.74 5.89 -6.64
N MET A 320 -1.22 7.13 -6.86
CA MET A 320 -0.42 8.35 -6.71
C MET A 320 0.04 8.56 -5.27
N THR A 321 -0.82 8.36 -4.28
CA THR A 321 -0.46 8.53 -2.86
C THR A 321 0.64 7.57 -2.44
N SER A 322 0.59 6.32 -2.89
CA SER A 322 1.60 5.30 -2.60
C SER A 322 2.92 5.56 -3.34
N THR A 323 2.88 5.92 -4.63
CA THR A 323 4.11 6.21 -5.40
C THR A 323 4.85 7.43 -4.88
N ILE A 324 4.14 8.49 -4.45
CA ILE A 324 4.73 9.66 -3.79
C ILE A 324 5.53 9.21 -2.57
N SER A 325 5.00 8.32 -1.77
CA SER A 325 5.64 7.83 -0.55
C SER A 325 6.90 7.03 -0.84
N MET A 326 6.81 6.06 -1.75
CA MET A 326 7.95 5.23 -2.15
C MET A 326 9.07 6.06 -2.81
N HIS A 327 8.70 7.04 -3.63
CA HIS A 327 9.65 7.96 -4.25
C HIS A 327 10.35 8.85 -3.23
N GLU A 328 9.63 9.31 -2.20
CA GLU A 328 10.19 10.13 -1.12
C GLU A 328 11.25 9.38 -0.31
N ILE A 329 11.08 8.08 -0.06
CA ILE A 329 12.05 7.25 0.68
C ILE A 329 13.42 7.31 0.01
N GLY A 330 13.47 7.05 -1.30
CA GLY A 330 14.70 7.14 -2.08
C GLY A 330 15.25 8.56 -2.16
N THR A 331 14.37 9.55 -2.36
CA THR A 331 14.77 10.97 -2.43
C THR A 331 15.39 11.45 -1.13
N ALA A 332 14.80 11.11 0.01
CA ALA A 332 15.36 11.44 1.33
C ALA A 332 16.72 10.77 1.55
N PHE A 333 16.84 9.50 1.15
CA PHE A 333 18.10 8.76 1.24
C PHE A 333 19.23 9.44 0.44
N PHE A 334 19.04 9.67 -0.85
CA PHE A 334 20.07 10.29 -1.68
C PHE A 334 20.39 11.72 -1.25
N THR A 335 19.41 12.48 -0.78
CA THR A 335 19.61 13.84 -0.29
C THR A 335 20.49 13.86 0.95
N GLU A 336 20.29 12.92 1.89
CA GLU A 336 21.01 12.96 3.17
C GLU A 336 22.33 12.20 3.15
N GLU A 337 22.41 11.04 2.47
CA GLU A 337 23.66 10.25 2.44
C GLU A 337 24.69 10.83 1.49
N PHE A 338 24.26 11.31 0.33
CA PHE A 338 25.16 11.85 -0.69
C PHE A 338 25.17 13.39 -0.73
N THR A 339 24.48 14.05 0.21
CA THR A 339 24.39 15.52 0.29
C THR A 339 23.95 16.20 -1.01
N LEU A 340 23.17 15.47 -1.81
CA LEU A 340 22.66 15.97 -3.08
C LEU A 340 21.49 16.95 -2.85
N ARG A 341 21.37 17.94 -3.77
CA ARG A 341 20.15 18.77 -3.77
C ARG A 341 18.93 17.90 -4.07
N ARG A 342 17.83 18.12 -3.37
CA ARG A 342 16.57 17.35 -3.49
C ARG A 342 16.14 17.05 -4.94
N ARG A 343 16.30 18.05 -5.83
CA ARG A 343 15.97 17.89 -7.25
C ARG A 343 16.81 16.79 -7.93
N TYR A 344 18.10 16.74 -7.66
CA TYR A 344 18.97 15.70 -8.24
C TYR A 344 18.71 14.34 -7.62
N SER A 345 18.48 14.29 -6.29
CA SER A 345 18.10 13.03 -5.61
C SER A 345 16.81 12.45 -6.19
N ALA A 346 15.81 13.29 -6.44
CA ALA A 346 14.56 12.86 -7.05
C ALA A 346 14.76 12.33 -8.48
N TRP A 347 15.64 12.95 -9.28
CA TRP A 347 15.97 12.44 -10.62
C TRP A 347 16.67 11.08 -10.57
N VAL A 348 17.58 10.85 -9.62
CA VAL A 348 18.23 9.55 -9.43
C VAL A 348 17.19 8.47 -9.17
N VAL A 349 16.23 8.73 -8.26
CA VAL A 349 15.15 7.78 -7.95
C VAL A 349 14.25 7.56 -9.16
N THR A 350 13.88 8.62 -9.88
CA THR A 350 13.04 8.54 -11.08
C THR A 350 13.69 7.70 -12.18
N VAL A 351 14.97 7.90 -12.43
CA VAL A 351 15.69 7.12 -13.45
C VAL A 351 15.82 5.65 -13.05
N ALA A 352 16.16 5.39 -11.78
CA ALA A 352 16.26 4.02 -11.26
C ALA A 352 14.91 3.29 -11.29
N ALA A 353 13.84 3.92 -10.77
CA ALA A 353 12.50 3.35 -10.79
C ALA A 353 11.95 3.23 -12.21
N GLY A 354 12.22 4.20 -13.09
CA GLY A 354 11.86 4.15 -14.50
C GLY A 354 12.52 2.99 -15.24
N ALA A 355 13.80 2.72 -14.97
CA ALA A 355 14.48 1.57 -15.53
C ALA A 355 13.85 0.24 -15.09
N ILE A 356 13.55 0.09 -13.79
CA ILE A 356 12.87 -1.09 -13.27
C ILE A 356 11.47 -1.20 -13.89
N CYS A 357 10.72 -0.08 -13.99
CA CYS A 357 9.39 -0.04 -14.60
C CYS A 357 9.41 -0.53 -16.05
N VAL A 358 10.35 -0.04 -16.87
CA VAL A 358 10.49 -0.48 -18.27
C VAL A 358 10.82 -1.97 -18.34
N LEU A 359 11.77 -2.46 -17.53
CA LEU A 359 12.16 -3.87 -17.53
C LEU A 359 10.98 -4.76 -17.06
N CYS A 360 10.27 -4.36 -16.03
CA CYS A 360 9.09 -5.08 -15.56
C CYS A 360 7.96 -5.08 -16.61
N SER A 361 7.71 -3.93 -17.26
CA SER A 361 6.71 -3.84 -18.33
C SER A 361 7.05 -4.76 -19.51
N LEU A 362 8.32 -4.78 -19.94
CA LEU A 362 8.79 -5.65 -21.01
C LEU A 362 8.74 -7.14 -20.65
N SER A 363 8.69 -7.48 -19.37
CA SER A 363 8.61 -8.88 -18.92
C SER A 363 7.19 -9.46 -18.94
N VAL A 364 6.17 -8.63 -19.17
CA VAL A 364 4.78 -9.06 -19.29
C VAL A 364 4.46 -9.47 -20.72
N GLY A 365 3.78 -10.59 -20.94
CA GLY A 365 3.37 -11.09 -22.25
C GLY A 365 4.25 -12.22 -22.81
N GLU A 366 3.86 -12.76 -23.97
CA GLU A 366 4.48 -13.95 -24.58
C GLU A 366 5.93 -13.74 -25.06
N ARG A 367 6.36 -12.50 -25.26
CA ARG A 367 7.72 -12.13 -25.70
C ARG A 367 8.71 -11.92 -24.56
N SER A 368 8.41 -12.43 -23.38
CA SER A 368 9.21 -12.15 -22.20
C SER A 368 10.53 -12.94 -22.21
N TRP A 369 11.59 -12.33 -22.75
CA TRP A 369 12.97 -12.80 -22.57
C TRP A 369 13.53 -12.45 -21.18
N LEU A 370 12.79 -11.64 -20.40
CA LEU A 370 13.08 -11.26 -19.02
C LEU A 370 12.28 -12.15 -18.04
N GLN A 371 12.60 -13.43 -18.02
CA GLN A 371 12.07 -14.38 -17.02
C GLN A 371 13.18 -14.77 -16.05
N ILE A 372 12.85 -14.75 -14.76
CA ILE A 372 13.70 -15.28 -13.71
C ILE A 372 13.02 -16.54 -13.17
N THR A 373 13.69 -17.69 -13.28
CA THR A 373 13.13 -18.99 -12.87
C THR A 373 11.78 -19.35 -13.50
N GLY A 374 11.52 -18.91 -14.75
CA GLY A 374 10.26 -19.16 -15.46
C GLY A 374 9.11 -18.23 -15.10
N VAL A 375 9.37 -17.19 -14.30
CA VAL A 375 8.38 -16.19 -13.87
C VAL A 375 8.76 -14.84 -14.47
N ALA A 376 7.78 -14.04 -14.91
CA ALA A 376 8.03 -12.69 -15.41
C ALA A 376 8.74 -11.83 -14.35
N LEU A 377 9.67 -10.95 -14.77
CA LEU A 377 10.42 -10.11 -13.85
C LEU A 377 9.50 -9.27 -12.95
N MET A 378 8.36 -8.80 -13.47
CA MET A 378 7.37 -8.06 -12.69
C MET A 378 6.83 -8.89 -11.52
N ASP A 379 6.40 -10.13 -11.78
CA ASP A 379 5.88 -11.04 -10.75
C ASP A 379 6.98 -11.48 -9.79
N PHE A 380 8.21 -11.65 -10.29
CA PHE A 380 9.37 -11.92 -9.43
C PHE A 380 9.65 -10.76 -8.47
N CYS A 381 9.62 -9.52 -8.95
CA CYS A 381 9.80 -8.33 -8.11
C CYS A 381 8.70 -8.21 -7.05
N ASP A 382 7.44 -8.47 -7.41
CA ASP A 382 6.33 -8.50 -6.45
C ASP A 382 6.54 -9.58 -5.39
N LYS A 383 6.79 -10.83 -5.81
CA LYS A 383 6.98 -11.96 -4.88
C LYS A 383 8.18 -11.74 -3.95
N ILE A 384 9.33 -11.30 -4.45
CA ILE A 384 10.51 -11.12 -3.59
C ILE A 384 10.32 -9.98 -2.59
N THR A 385 9.66 -8.90 -2.99
CA THR A 385 9.40 -7.78 -2.08
C THR A 385 8.32 -8.13 -1.05
N ALA A 386 7.18 -8.67 -1.47
CA ALA A 386 6.06 -8.97 -0.59
C ALA A 386 6.33 -10.16 0.35
N ASN A 387 6.95 -11.24 -0.16
CA ASN A 387 7.08 -12.49 0.59
C ASN A 387 8.40 -12.62 1.34
N ILE A 388 9.44 -11.85 0.96
CA ILE A 388 10.76 -11.98 1.55
C ILE A 388 11.21 -10.66 2.20
N MET A 389 11.33 -9.58 1.41
CA MET A 389 11.99 -8.37 1.87
C MET A 389 11.17 -7.61 2.93
N MET A 390 9.86 -7.45 2.73
CA MET A 390 8.98 -6.78 3.69
C MET A 390 8.87 -7.55 5.02
N PRO A 391 8.59 -8.87 5.06
CA PRO A 391 8.57 -9.62 6.31
C PRO A 391 9.91 -9.57 7.06
N ILE A 392 11.03 -9.77 6.38
CA ILE A 392 12.36 -9.68 7.01
C ILE A 392 12.59 -8.27 7.57
N GLY A 393 12.30 -7.22 6.80
CA GLY A 393 12.44 -5.84 7.24
C GLY A 393 11.61 -5.52 8.48
N ALA A 394 10.34 -5.94 8.48
CA ALA A 394 9.42 -5.74 9.61
C ALA A 394 9.85 -6.55 10.84
N MET A 395 10.27 -7.80 10.68
CA MET A 395 10.78 -8.63 11.76
C MET A 395 12.02 -8.02 12.41
N LEU A 396 13.00 -7.62 11.59
CA LEU A 396 14.22 -6.98 12.07
C LEU A 396 13.94 -5.63 12.76
N THR A 397 12.95 -4.87 12.27
CA THR A 397 12.48 -3.64 12.92
C THR A 397 11.91 -3.92 14.31
N CYS A 398 11.06 -4.93 14.45
CA CYS A 398 10.50 -5.35 15.73
C CYS A 398 11.60 -5.82 16.69
N LEU A 399 12.54 -6.64 16.22
CA LEU A 399 13.69 -7.09 17.03
C LEU A 399 14.56 -5.92 17.46
N PHE A 400 14.81 -4.96 16.57
CA PHE A 400 15.61 -3.78 16.87
C PHE A 400 14.96 -2.92 17.96
N VAL A 401 13.67 -2.63 17.87
CA VAL A 401 12.96 -1.81 18.86
C VAL A 401 12.74 -2.59 20.16
N GLY A 402 12.37 -3.86 20.06
CA GLY A 402 12.03 -4.69 21.21
C GLY A 402 13.24 -5.05 22.10
N TRP A 403 14.39 -5.34 21.46
CA TRP A 403 15.52 -5.93 22.16
C TRP A 403 16.79 -5.07 22.15
N TYR A 404 17.00 -4.27 21.08
CA TYR A 404 18.25 -3.54 20.92
C TYR A 404 18.18 -2.10 21.44
N ILE A 405 17.12 -1.33 21.10
CA ILE A 405 16.97 0.05 21.56
C ILE A 405 16.74 0.07 23.08
N PRO A 406 17.42 0.96 23.85
CA PRO A 406 17.20 1.08 25.29
C PRO A 406 15.72 1.30 25.61
N LYS A 407 15.16 0.50 26.52
CA LYS A 407 13.75 0.56 26.94
C LYS A 407 13.29 1.99 27.30
N ARG A 408 14.21 2.77 27.93
CA ARG A 408 13.92 4.17 28.30
C ARG A 408 13.63 5.04 27.08
N THR A 409 14.37 4.86 25.98
CA THR A 409 14.17 5.60 24.72
C THR A 409 12.82 5.22 24.08
N VAL A 410 12.55 3.91 23.98
CA VAL A 410 11.27 3.40 23.44
C VAL A 410 10.10 3.89 24.27
N TYR A 411 10.22 3.86 25.62
CA TYR A 411 9.21 4.36 26.54
C TYR A 411 8.93 5.86 26.34
N ALA A 412 9.97 6.67 26.28
CA ALA A 412 9.83 8.11 26.12
C ALA A 412 9.15 8.49 24.80
N GLU A 413 9.50 7.79 23.71
CA GLU A 413 8.87 8.02 22.39
C GLU A 413 7.43 7.49 22.35
N PHE A 414 7.18 6.26 22.82
CA PHE A 414 5.84 5.66 22.83
C PHE A 414 4.86 6.48 23.68
N THR A 415 5.25 6.85 24.90
CA THR A 415 4.37 7.56 25.84
C THR A 415 4.30 9.06 25.56
N ASN A 416 4.99 9.56 24.56
CA ASN A 416 5.13 10.98 24.30
C ASN A 416 5.56 11.74 25.57
N ARG A 417 6.68 11.29 26.18
CA ARG A 417 7.25 11.79 27.45
C ARG A 417 6.34 11.64 28.67
N GLY A 418 5.57 10.55 28.74
CA GLY A 418 4.74 10.22 29.91
C GLY A 418 3.28 10.61 29.82
N MET A 419 2.83 11.16 28.66
CA MET A 419 1.41 11.51 28.45
C MET A 419 0.47 10.30 28.21
N THR A 420 1.04 9.13 27.87
CA THR A 420 0.28 7.90 27.63
C THR A 420 0.48 6.90 28.78
N ASN A 421 -0.59 6.15 29.10
CA ASN A 421 -0.56 5.20 30.20
C ASN A 421 0.50 4.10 30.03
N GLN A 422 1.23 3.78 31.09
CA GLN A 422 2.26 2.76 31.13
C GLN A 422 1.76 1.35 30.77
N ARG A 423 0.49 1.02 31.03
CA ARG A 423 -0.09 -0.29 30.68
C ARG A 423 -0.04 -0.54 29.17
N TRP A 424 -0.38 0.44 28.36
CA TRP A 424 -0.32 0.33 26.90
C TRP A 424 1.10 0.11 26.39
N PHE A 425 2.08 0.74 27.04
CA PHE A 425 3.50 0.51 26.71
C PHE A 425 3.93 -0.94 26.98
N MET A 426 3.49 -1.54 28.09
CA MET A 426 3.85 -2.93 28.41
C MET A 426 3.23 -3.92 27.40
N ILE A 427 1.97 -3.70 27.00
CA ILE A 427 1.31 -4.50 25.97
C ILE A 427 2.05 -4.36 24.64
N TYR A 428 2.34 -3.13 24.21
CA TYR A 428 3.13 -2.85 23.02
C TYR A 428 4.49 -3.55 23.03
N LEU A 429 5.24 -3.40 24.13
CA LEU A 429 6.58 -3.96 24.22
C LEU A 429 6.56 -5.50 24.18
N PHE A 430 5.56 -6.12 24.80
CA PHE A 430 5.36 -7.56 24.73
C PHE A 430 5.04 -8.01 23.30
N ALA A 431 4.14 -7.31 22.62
CA ALA A 431 3.79 -7.61 21.23
C ALA A 431 5.03 -7.53 20.32
N VAL A 432 5.79 -6.43 20.39
CA VAL A 432 6.97 -6.20 19.54
C VAL A 432 8.12 -7.18 19.84
N ARG A 433 8.27 -7.62 21.09
CA ARG A 433 9.33 -8.55 21.48
C ARG A 433 9.05 -9.99 21.07
N TYR A 434 7.81 -10.43 21.18
CA TYR A 434 7.46 -11.84 21.05
C TYR A 434 6.43 -12.11 19.96
N ILE A 435 5.27 -11.45 20.03
CA ILE A 435 4.16 -11.76 19.12
C ILE A 435 4.53 -11.42 17.68
N CYS A 436 4.95 -10.18 17.41
CA CYS A 436 5.26 -9.75 16.04
C CYS A 436 6.35 -10.60 15.38
N PRO A 437 7.55 -10.81 15.99
CA PRO A 437 8.59 -11.61 15.35
C PRO A 437 8.16 -13.08 15.10
N ILE A 438 7.43 -13.70 16.04
CA ILE A 438 6.97 -15.07 15.90
C ILE A 438 5.95 -15.19 14.76
N CYS A 439 4.93 -14.32 14.75
CA CYS A 439 3.91 -14.33 13.70
C CYS A 439 4.52 -14.03 12.32
N ILE A 440 5.44 -13.06 12.22
CA ILE A 440 6.11 -12.74 10.96
C ILE A 440 6.96 -13.92 10.48
N LEU A 441 7.65 -14.61 11.40
CA LEU A 441 8.43 -15.79 11.03
C LEU A 441 7.54 -16.91 10.49
N ILE A 442 6.38 -17.15 11.11
CA ILE A 442 5.41 -18.14 10.64
C ILE A 442 4.91 -17.79 9.23
N ILE A 443 4.50 -16.53 9.01
CA ILE A 443 4.09 -16.04 7.68
C ILE A 443 5.21 -16.25 6.66
N PHE A 444 6.43 -15.88 7.01
CA PHE A 444 7.59 -16.03 6.13
C PHE A 444 7.83 -17.50 5.76
N LEU A 445 7.80 -18.42 6.72
CA LEU A 445 7.96 -19.84 6.48
C LEU A 445 6.83 -20.45 5.62
N HIS A 446 5.59 -20.00 5.85
CA HIS A 446 4.44 -20.42 5.03
C HIS A 446 4.58 -19.93 3.57
N GLN A 447 4.96 -18.68 3.36
CA GLN A 447 5.17 -18.12 2.02
C GLN A 447 6.33 -18.81 1.26
N MET A 448 7.27 -19.38 2.02
CA MET A 448 8.37 -20.19 1.46
C MET A 448 7.97 -21.68 1.23
N GLY A 449 6.75 -22.09 1.59
CA GLY A 449 6.27 -23.45 1.45
C GLY A 449 6.90 -24.45 2.43
N VAL A 450 7.38 -23.97 3.59
CA VAL A 450 8.03 -24.81 4.61
C VAL A 450 7.03 -25.30 5.68
N VAL A 451 5.96 -24.53 5.90
CA VAL A 451 4.89 -24.83 6.87
C VAL A 451 3.53 -24.67 6.22
#